data_6cf24ca777cb34df30c0afbbc136cc42
#
_entry.id   6cf24ca777cb34df30c0afbbc136cc42
#
_cell.length_a   1.000
_cell.length_b   1.000
_cell.length_c   1.000
_cell.angle_alpha   90.00
_cell.angle_beta   90.00
_cell.angle_gamma   90.00
#
_symmetry.space_group_name_H-M   'P 1'
#
loop_
_entity.id
_entity.type
_entity.pdbx_description
1 polymer ?
#
loop_
_entity_poly.entity_id
_entity_poly.type
_entity_poly.pdbx_seq_one_letter_code
_entity_poly.pdbx_strand_id
1 'polypeptide(L)'
;MTAVKTEVELRELDGVAELKRAEDFQRAVWGADDPADNSDLMLAIQHEGGLVAGAFVKGRMLGFLFGFPTKDPQVQHSHRLAVHPDSRGMGLGA
;
A
#
# COMPACT_ATOMS: atom_id res chain seq x y z
N MET A 1 -20.76 6.74 -25.90
CA MET A 1 -20.65 7.07 -24.48
C MET A 1 -19.24 6.87 -23.99
N THR A 2 -18.78 7.81 -23.24
CA THR A 2 -17.46 7.73 -22.68
C THR A 2 -17.44 6.73 -21.52
N ALA A 3 -16.46 5.83 -21.50
CA ALA A 3 -16.30 4.94 -20.38
C ALA A 3 -16.04 5.75 -19.10
N VAL A 4 -16.70 5.38 -18.03
CA VAL A 4 -16.44 6.02 -16.75
C VAL A 4 -15.03 5.59 -16.29
N LYS A 5 -14.17 6.57 -16.17
CA LYS A 5 -12.81 6.34 -15.73
C LYS A 5 -12.77 6.38 -14.21
N THR A 6 -12.41 5.26 -13.60
CA THR A 6 -12.25 5.24 -12.15
C THR A 6 -11.00 6.02 -11.78
N GLU A 7 -11.17 7.02 -10.94
CA GLU A 7 -10.05 7.80 -10.45
C GLU A 7 -9.39 7.07 -9.30
N VAL A 8 -8.10 6.84 -9.45
CA VAL A 8 -7.28 6.19 -8.42
C VAL A 8 -6.28 7.22 -7.89
N GLU A 9 -6.32 7.44 -6.59
CA GLU A 9 -5.34 8.28 -5.93
C GLU A 9 -4.20 7.41 -5.40
N LEU A 10 -2.99 7.68 -5.90
CA LEU A 10 -1.78 7.01 -5.42
C LEU A 10 -1.04 8.00 -4.54
N ARG A 11 -0.78 7.63 -3.28
CA ARG A 11 -0.06 8.51 -2.37
C ARG A 11 0.65 7.74 -1.28
N GLU A 12 1.68 8.37 -0.71
CA GLU A 12 2.29 7.83 0.48
C GLU A 12 1.31 7.88 1.64
N LEU A 13 1.41 6.88 2.51
CA LEU A 13 0.62 6.87 3.73
C LEU A 13 1.28 7.78 4.76
N ASP A 14 0.48 8.50 5.52
CA ASP A 14 0.94 9.48 6.48
C ASP A 14 0.28 9.25 7.83
N GLY A 15 1.12 9.12 8.85
CA GLY A 15 0.65 9.00 10.21
C GLY A 15 0.25 7.59 10.63
N VAL A 16 0.18 7.41 11.94
CA VAL A 16 -0.06 6.09 12.54
C VAL A 16 -1.41 5.52 12.12
N ALA A 17 -2.44 6.35 12.02
CA ALA A 17 -3.78 5.88 11.67
C ALA A 17 -3.81 5.27 10.26
N GLU A 18 -3.14 5.90 9.30
CA GLU A 18 -3.07 5.35 7.94
C GLU A 18 -2.21 4.09 7.87
N LEU A 19 -1.12 4.05 8.61
CA LEU A 19 -0.27 2.86 8.67
C LEU A 19 -1.01 1.70 9.33
N LYS A 20 -1.86 1.99 10.32
CA LYS A 20 -2.71 0.96 10.92
C LYS A 20 -3.73 0.42 9.93
N ARG A 21 -4.30 1.29 9.10
CA ARG A 21 -5.17 0.83 8.01
C ARG A 21 -4.44 -0.11 7.06
N ALA A 22 -3.17 0.18 6.77
CA ALA A 22 -2.37 -0.68 5.89
C ALA A 22 -2.10 -2.03 6.53
N GLU A 23 -1.87 -2.07 7.84
CA GLU A 23 -1.73 -3.33 8.56
C GLU A 23 -3.00 -4.18 8.45
N ASP A 24 -4.15 -3.57 8.69
CA ASP A 24 -5.44 -4.26 8.58
C ASP A 24 -5.74 -4.68 7.14
N PHE A 25 -5.35 -3.86 6.17
CA PHE A 25 -5.54 -4.15 4.75
C PHE A 25 -4.81 -5.42 4.33
N GLN A 26 -3.60 -5.62 4.84
CA GLN A 26 -2.83 -6.83 4.53
C GLN A 26 -3.59 -8.08 4.96
N ARG A 27 -4.21 -8.05 6.15
CA ARG A 27 -5.00 -9.18 6.62
C ARG A 27 -6.29 -9.37 5.82
N ALA A 28 -6.87 -8.28 5.36
CA ALA A 28 -8.07 -8.36 4.52
C ALA A 28 -7.78 -9.00 3.16
N VAL A 29 -6.58 -8.80 2.62
CA VAL A 29 -6.19 -9.36 1.32
C VAL A 29 -5.68 -10.79 1.44
N TRP A 30 -4.83 -11.06 2.43
CA TRP A 30 -4.12 -12.33 2.56
C TRP A 30 -4.69 -13.26 3.63
N GLY A 31 -5.62 -12.78 4.45
CA GLY A 31 -6.26 -13.56 5.49
C GLY A 31 -5.86 -13.15 6.90
N ALA A 32 -6.71 -13.46 7.86
CA ALA A 32 -6.53 -13.05 9.25
C ALA A 32 -5.27 -13.64 9.89
N ASP A 33 -4.79 -14.77 9.36
CA ASP A 33 -3.59 -15.43 9.88
C ASP A 33 -2.30 -14.91 9.24
N ASP A 34 -2.40 -13.98 8.30
CA ASP A 34 -1.22 -13.42 7.67
C ASP A 34 -0.38 -12.66 8.70
N PRO A 35 0.96 -12.88 8.71
CA PRO A 35 1.84 -12.11 9.58
C PRO A 35 2.07 -10.72 8.98
N ALA A 36 1.03 -9.90 8.96
CA ALA A 36 1.08 -8.57 8.37
C ALA A 36 2.19 -7.73 8.99
N ASP A 37 2.82 -6.89 8.17
CA ASP A 37 3.78 -5.92 8.68
C ASP A 37 3.03 -4.90 9.53
N ASN A 38 3.50 -4.68 10.76
CA ASN A 38 2.78 -3.80 11.67
C ASN A 38 3.09 -2.32 11.42
N SER A 39 2.20 -1.47 11.93
CA SER A 39 2.29 -0.03 11.70
C SER A 39 3.58 0.57 12.27
N ASP A 40 4.07 0.07 13.40
CA ASP A 40 5.30 0.60 14.01
C ASP A 40 6.51 0.32 13.14
N LEU A 41 6.59 -0.88 12.56
CA LEU A 41 7.68 -1.24 11.66
C LEU A 41 7.63 -0.38 10.39
N MET A 42 6.45 -0.22 9.82
CA MET A 42 6.30 0.58 8.61
C MET A 42 6.68 2.05 8.86
N LEU A 43 6.32 2.57 10.02
CA LEU A 43 6.68 3.94 10.39
C LEU A 43 8.20 4.09 10.50
N ALA A 44 8.86 3.16 11.15
CA ALA A 44 10.31 3.20 11.31
C ALA A 44 11.03 3.15 9.96
N ILE A 45 10.60 2.26 9.08
CA ILE A 45 11.20 2.11 7.75
C ILE A 45 10.94 3.35 6.91
N GLN A 46 9.74 3.93 7.00
CA GLN A 46 9.40 5.15 6.29
C GLN A 46 10.30 6.32 6.71
N HIS A 47 10.59 6.43 8.01
CA HIS A 47 11.50 7.45 8.53
C HIS A 47 12.92 7.29 7.99
N GLU A 48 13.32 6.07 7.67
CA GLU A 48 14.64 5.79 7.12
C GLU A 48 14.68 5.85 5.59
N GLY A 49 13.64 6.35 4.98
CA GLY A 49 13.60 6.54 3.53
C GLY A 49 12.87 5.46 2.77
N GLY A 50 12.23 4.52 3.48
CA GLY A 50 11.41 3.51 2.82
C GLY A 50 10.12 4.10 2.28
N LEU A 51 9.48 3.37 1.37
CA LEU A 51 8.23 3.77 0.75
C LEU A 51 7.07 2.97 1.35
N VAL A 52 6.07 3.67 1.86
CA VAL A 52 4.80 3.06 2.26
C VAL A 52 3.69 3.84 1.56
N ALA A 53 3.03 3.21 0.61
CA ALA A 53 2.08 3.90 -0.24
C ALA A 53 0.78 3.11 -0.37
N GLY A 54 -0.28 3.80 -0.69
CA GLY A 54 -1.58 3.20 -0.93
C GLY A 54 -2.22 3.71 -2.20
N ALA A 55 -3.10 2.90 -2.75
CA ALA A 55 -3.98 3.28 -3.85
C ALA A 55 -5.41 3.35 -3.33
N PHE A 56 -6.04 4.48 -3.54
CA PHE A 56 -7.38 4.75 -2.99
C PHE A 56 -8.36 5.06 -4.09
N VAL A 57 -9.57 4.53 -3.95
CA VAL A 57 -10.70 4.87 -4.79
C VAL A 57 -11.80 5.35 -3.87
N LYS A 58 -12.21 6.61 -4.01
CA LYS A 58 -13.23 7.25 -3.17
C LYS A 58 -12.94 7.07 -1.68
N GLY A 59 -11.68 7.24 -1.29
CA GLY A 59 -11.24 7.12 0.10
C GLY A 59 -11.04 5.70 0.60
N ARG A 60 -11.33 4.68 -0.21
CA ARG A 60 -11.15 3.28 0.14
C ARG A 60 -9.80 2.80 -0.36
N MET A 61 -9.01 2.20 0.52
CA MET A 61 -7.73 1.62 0.13
C MET A 61 -7.97 0.32 -0.63
N LEU A 62 -7.49 0.26 -1.87
CA LEU A 62 -7.58 -0.94 -2.71
C LEU A 62 -6.22 -1.49 -3.11
N GLY A 63 -5.15 -0.79 -2.78
CA GLY A 63 -3.80 -1.27 -3.03
C GLY A 63 -2.85 -0.77 -1.96
N PHE A 64 -1.77 -1.50 -1.75
CA PHE A 64 -0.77 -1.18 -0.74
C PHE A 64 0.60 -1.63 -1.21
N LEU A 65 1.59 -0.78 -1.03
CA LEU A 65 2.99 -1.07 -1.36
C LEU A 65 3.88 -0.69 -0.18
N PHE A 66 4.76 -1.61 0.20
CA PHE A 66 5.76 -1.37 1.24
C PHE A 66 7.13 -1.74 0.68
N GLY A 67 8.05 -0.78 0.64
CA GLY A 67 9.38 -0.98 0.14
C GLY A 67 10.45 -0.50 1.11
N PHE A 68 11.62 -1.11 1.03
CA PHE A 68 12.77 -0.73 1.83
C PHE A 68 13.73 0.14 1.03
N PRO A 69 14.42 1.10 1.68
CA PRO A 69 15.51 1.79 1.02
C PRO A 69 16.68 0.83 0.81
N THR A 70 17.44 1.07 -0.26
CA THR A 70 18.66 0.31 -0.53
C THR A 70 19.88 1.23 -0.35
N LYS A 71 21.07 0.69 -0.56
CA LYS A 71 22.29 1.50 -0.52
C LYS A 71 22.29 2.56 -1.62
N ASP A 72 21.61 2.31 -2.74
CA ASP A 72 21.41 3.30 -3.78
C ASP A 72 20.17 4.11 -3.45
N PRO A 73 20.29 5.43 -3.19
CA PRO A 73 19.14 6.24 -2.80
C PRO A 73 18.07 6.36 -3.88
N GLN A 74 18.36 5.93 -5.11
CA GLN A 74 17.37 5.93 -6.18
C GLN A 74 16.64 4.60 -6.34
N VAL A 75 16.98 3.59 -5.53
CA VAL A 75 16.42 2.24 -5.66
C VAL A 75 15.72 1.83 -4.36
N GLN A 76 14.47 1.38 -4.49
CA GLN A 76 13.71 0.79 -3.39
C GLN A 76 13.56 -0.70 -3.65
N HIS A 77 13.66 -1.49 -2.58
CA HIS A 77 13.38 -2.92 -2.64
C HIS A 77 11.90 -3.13 -2.29
N SER A 78 11.11 -3.63 -3.23
CA SER A 78 9.71 -3.93 -2.98
C SER A 78 9.59 -5.13 -2.05
N HIS A 79 9.01 -4.94 -0.88
CA HIS A 79 8.84 -5.99 0.11
C HIS A 79 7.46 -6.62 0.03
N ARG A 80 6.42 -5.80 -0.03
CA ARG A 80 5.04 -6.27 -0.14
C ARG A 80 4.26 -5.41 -1.12
N LEU A 81 3.45 -6.09 -1.93
CA LEU A 81 2.48 -5.44 -2.79
C LEU A 81 1.18 -6.22 -2.65
N ALA A 82 0.14 -5.55 -2.21
CA ALA A 82 -1.17 -6.16 -2.06
C ALA A 82 -2.20 -5.39 -2.86
N VAL A 83 -3.07 -6.12 -3.55
CA VAL A 83 -4.16 -5.54 -4.33
C VAL A 83 -5.45 -6.23 -3.92
N HIS A 84 -6.43 -5.44 -3.48
CA HIS A 84 -7.71 -6.00 -3.08
C HIS A 84 -8.42 -6.60 -4.29
N PRO A 85 -9.10 -7.75 -4.14
CA PRO A 85 -9.81 -8.37 -5.27
C PRO A 85 -10.80 -7.44 -5.97
N ASP A 86 -11.43 -6.53 -5.23
CA ASP A 86 -12.38 -5.57 -5.80
C ASP A 86 -11.75 -4.59 -6.79
N SER A 87 -10.41 -4.47 -6.78
CA SER A 87 -9.70 -3.56 -7.67
C SER A 87 -9.18 -4.23 -8.93
N ARG A 88 -9.41 -5.51 -9.10
CA ARG A 88 -8.96 -6.22 -10.30
C ARG A 88 -9.61 -5.63 -11.53
N GLY A 89 -8.82 -5.36 -12.54
CA GLY A 89 -9.29 -4.67 -13.73
C GLY A 89 -9.07 -3.16 -13.69
N MET A 90 -8.65 -2.62 -12.56
CA MET A 90 -8.33 -1.18 -12.43
C MET A 90 -6.87 -0.87 -12.71
N GLY A 91 -6.02 -1.88 -12.94
CA GLY A 91 -4.63 -1.69 -13.28
C GLY A 91 -3.72 -1.36 -12.10
N LEU A 92 -4.12 -1.67 -10.88
CA LEU A 92 -3.37 -1.28 -9.68
C LEU A 92 -2.16 -2.15 -9.39
N GLY A 93 -2.18 -3.39 -9.79
CA GLY A 93 -1.12 -4.32 -9.42
C GLY A 93 -0.61 -5.10 -10.61
N ALA A 94 -0.42 -4.46 -11.69
CA ALA A 94 -0.06 -5.11 -12.95
C ALA A 94 1.21 -5.95 -12.87
#